data_0abdc7586dce1da28d03a5c5c34949f3
#
_entry.id   0abdc7586dce1da28d03a5c5c34949f3
#
_cell.length_a   1.000
_cell.length_b   1.000
_cell.length_c   1.000
_cell.angle_alpha   90.00
_cell.angle_beta   90.00
_cell.angle_gamma   90.00
#
_symmetry.space_group_name_H-M   'P 1'
#
loop_
_entity.id
_entity.type
_entity.pdbx_description
1 polymer ?
#
loop_
_entity_poly.entity_id
_entity_poly.type
_entity_poly.pdbx_seq_one_letter_code
_entity_poly.pdbx_strand_id
1 'polypeptide(L)'
;MKLSRTFTALAATSVLTLAACSNEQEAADGVADNASEQASSAVASATDAAGSAADDAKDASSDAADQKYPDILEAELSGSDGEYRIAVTVSSPYDSPERYADGWRVLDEDGTVLAEHELGHDHANEQPFTRSRGPFEIPDNVNEVTVEGHDQEHGYGGKTVTIEVPR
;
A
#
# COMPACT_ATOMS: atom_id res chain seq x y z
N MET A 1 -45.78 -31.89 -5.04
CA MET A 1 -46.01 -31.33 -3.73
C MET A 1 -45.28 -29.97 -3.68
N LYS A 2 -46.06 -28.86 -3.64
CA LYS A 2 -45.55 -27.51 -3.60
C LYS A 2 -45.53 -27.06 -2.12
N LEU A 3 -44.36 -26.76 -1.57
CA LEU A 3 -44.24 -26.10 -0.26
C LEU A 3 -43.97 -24.59 -0.49
N SER A 4 -44.99 -23.79 -0.22
CA SER A 4 -44.88 -22.35 -0.08
C SER A 4 -44.27 -22.05 1.29
N ARG A 5 -43.19 -21.26 1.33
CA ARG A 5 -42.64 -20.63 2.54
C ARG A 5 -42.90 -19.15 2.47
N THR A 6 -43.82 -18.71 3.31
CA THR A 6 -44.13 -17.32 3.61
C THR A 6 -42.97 -16.69 4.40
N PHE A 7 -42.40 -15.59 3.88
CA PHE A 7 -41.45 -14.74 4.63
C PHE A 7 -42.23 -13.63 5.35
N THR A 8 -42.13 -13.66 6.67
CA THR A 8 -42.63 -12.59 7.53
C THR A 8 -41.57 -11.50 7.65
N ALA A 9 -41.90 -10.30 7.20
CA ALA A 9 -41.08 -9.10 7.37
C ALA A 9 -41.18 -8.55 8.78
N LEU A 10 -40.06 -8.39 9.46
CA LEU A 10 -40.00 -7.67 10.75
C LEU A 10 -39.30 -6.33 10.51
N ALA A 11 -40.05 -5.25 10.65
CA ALA A 11 -39.53 -3.88 10.58
C ALA A 11 -38.99 -3.50 11.95
N ALA A 12 -37.72 -3.12 12.04
CA ALA A 12 -37.09 -2.52 13.20
C ALA A 12 -36.75 -1.05 12.90
N THR A 13 -37.48 -0.14 13.48
CA THR A 13 -37.23 1.31 13.51
C THR A 13 -36.13 1.59 14.53
N SER A 14 -34.98 2.11 14.09
CA SER A 14 -33.93 2.63 14.96
C SER A 14 -33.89 4.14 14.95
N VAL A 15 -34.09 4.70 16.15
CA VAL A 15 -34.09 6.13 16.46
C VAL A 15 -32.68 6.70 16.40
N LEU A 16 -32.53 7.81 15.67
CA LEU A 16 -31.33 8.59 15.53
C LEU A 16 -31.24 9.59 16.70
N THR A 17 -30.24 9.48 17.58
CA THR A 17 -29.87 10.52 18.53
C THR A 17 -28.66 11.27 18.08
N LEU A 18 -28.84 12.54 17.70
CA LEU A 18 -27.78 13.52 17.50
C LEU A 18 -27.30 13.98 18.88
N ALA A 19 -26.00 13.82 19.16
CA ALA A 19 -25.30 14.55 20.20
C ALA A 19 -24.35 15.55 19.57
N ALA A 20 -24.72 16.83 19.62
CA ALA A 20 -23.87 17.94 19.30
C ALA A 20 -23.02 18.27 20.54
N CYS A 21 -21.69 18.25 20.43
CA CYS A 21 -20.79 18.87 21.38
C CYS A 21 -20.08 20.01 20.68
N SER A 22 -20.58 21.20 20.96
CA SER A 22 -19.84 22.47 20.77
C SER A 22 -18.76 22.55 21.84
N ASN A 23 -17.53 22.83 21.47
CA ASN A 23 -16.52 23.33 22.39
C ASN A 23 -16.05 24.68 21.89
N GLU A 24 -16.47 25.70 22.61
CA GLU A 24 -16.06 27.09 22.42
C GLU A 24 -14.66 27.31 22.95
N GLN A 25 -13.99 28.10 22.22
CA GLN A 25 -12.70 28.69 22.31
C GLN A 25 -12.64 29.76 23.39
N GLU A 26 -11.61 29.77 24.21
CA GLU A 26 -11.16 30.99 24.84
C GLU A 26 -9.65 31.18 24.71
N ALA A 27 -9.34 32.32 24.17
CA ALA A 27 -7.99 32.83 23.99
C ALA A 27 -7.51 33.48 25.32
N ALA A 28 -6.26 33.24 25.65
CA ALA A 28 -5.53 34.13 26.55
C ALA A 28 -4.05 34.22 26.14
N ASP A 29 -3.69 35.44 25.87
CA ASP A 29 -2.40 36.06 25.67
C ASP A 29 -1.37 35.69 26.75
N GLY A 30 -0.11 35.55 26.35
CA GLY A 30 1.01 35.40 27.32
C GLY A 30 2.37 35.44 26.62
N VAL A 31 2.87 36.64 26.44
CA VAL A 31 4.22 37.03 26.00
C VAL A 31 5.28 36.63 27.03
N ALA A 32 6.46 36.18 26.59
CA ALA A 32 7.83 36.56 27.01
C ALA A 32 8.79 35.39 26.71
N ASP A 33 9.66 35.57 25.72
CA ASP A 33 11.06 36.01 25.85
C ASP A 33 11.94 35.22 26.86
N ASN A 34 12.89 34.47 26.35
CA ASN A 34 14.30 34.47 26.72
C ASN A 34 15.06 33.35 26.01
N ALA A 35 15.81 33.61 25.03
CA ALA A 35 17.25 33.85 24.91
C ALA A 35 18.18 32.82 25.60
N SER A 36 18.99 32.26 24.70
CA SER A 36 20.44 32.00 24.83
C SER A 36 20.97 30.83 25.65
N GLU A 37 21.87 30.24 24.99
CA GLU A 37 23.27 29.82 25.24
C GLU A 37 23.49 28.31 25.34
N GLN A 38 24.15 27.80 24.30
CA GLN A 38 25.53 27.29 24.23
C GLN A 38 25.93 26.16 25.20
N ALA A 39 26.38 25.11 24.61
CA ALA A 39 27.65 24.41 24.78
C ALA A 39 27.55 23.06 24.09
N SER A 40 28.20 22.83 22.96
CA SER A 40 29.61 22.46 22.78
C SER A 40 29.98 21.07 23.30
N SER A 41 30.34 20.23 22.36
CA SER A 41 31.33 19.17 22.41
C SER A 41 31.02 17.86 23.13
N ALA A 42 30.85 16.81 22.34
CA ALA A 42 31.68 15.60 22.50
C ALA A 42 31.65 14.80 21.18
N VAL A 43 32.74 14.87 20.46
CA VAL A 43 33.14 13.90 19.42
C VAL A 43 33.51 12.60 20.10
N ALA A 44 32.91 11.51 19.70
CA ALA A 44 33.50 10.18 19.84
C ALA A 44 33.23 9.38 18.56
N SER A 45 34.29 9.17 17.87
CA SER A 45 34.46 8.29 16.73
C SER A 45 33.96 6.88 17.00
N ALA A 46 33.16 6.36 16.08
CA ALA A 46 33.14 4.95 15.79
C ALA A 46 33.05 4.78 14.26
N THR A 47 34.18 4.43 13.74
CA THR A 47 34.51 4.12 12.37
C THR A 47 33.91 2.78 11.97
N ASP A 48 33.56 2.70 10.69
CA ASP A 48 33.54 1.50 9.87
C ASP A 48 32.36 0.52 9.97
N ALA A 49 31.43 0.71 9.06
CA ALA A 49 30.90 -0.31 8.16
C ALA A 49 30.17 0.37 6.99
N ALA A 50 30.91 1.01 6.11
CA ALA A 50 30.42 1.41 4.80
C ALA A 50 30.45 0.16 3.91
N GLY A 51 29.38 -0.63 3.93
CA GLY A 51 29.06 -1.66 2.96
C GLY A 51 28.27 -1.03 1.82
N SER A 52 29.00 -0.70 0.77
CA SER A 52 28.62 -0.54 -0.63
C SER A 52 27.17 -0.95 -0.99
N ALA A 53 26.30 0.02 -1.11
CA ALA A 53 25.02 -0.07 -1.83
C ALA A 53 24.77 1.27 -2.53
N ALA A 54 25.65 1.62 -3.45
CA ALA A 54 25.49 2.82 -4.27
C ALA A 54 26.14 2.56 -5.63
N ASP A 55 25.52 1.68 -6.45
CA ASP A 55 25.90 1.53 -7.85
C ASP A 55 24.75 1.02 -8.76
N ASP A 56 23.47 1.07 -8.35
CA ASP A 56 22.34 0.70 -9.21
C ASP A 56 21.38 1.88 -9.54
N ALA A 57 21.76 3.10 -9.27
CA ALA A 57 20.89 4.27 -9.52
C ALA A 57 21.19 4.99 -10.85
N LYS A 58 21.91 4.40 -11.79
CA LYS A 58 22.34 5.11 -13.00
C LYS A 58 21.90 4.51 -14.34
N ASP A 59 21.09 3.45 -14.35
CA ASP A 59 20.59 2.86 -15.60
C ASP A 59 19.07 2.90 -15.78
N ALA A 60 18.33 3.52 -14.86
CA ALA A 60 16.87 3.56 -14.88
C ALA A 60 16.26 4.61 -15.83
N SER A 61 17.04 5.40 -16.52
CA SER A 61 16.51 6.54 -17.30
C SER A 61 16.38 6.30 -18.81
N SER A 62 16.96 5.22 -19.34
CA SER A 62 16.87 4.91 -20.78
C SER A 62 15.85 3.81 -21.11
N ASP A 63 15.47 2.99 -20.13
CA ASP A 63 14.54 1.89 -20.32
C ASP A 63 13.07 2.24 -20.02
N ALA A 64 12.82 3.39 -19.37
CA ALA A 64 11.47 3.79 -18.95
C ALA A 64 10.47 3.91 -20.11
N ALA A 65 10.90 4.37 -21.27
CA ALA A 65 10.02 4.56 -22.43
C ALA A 65 9.64 3.23 -23.13
N ASP A 66 10.48 2.20 -22.99
CA ASP A 66 10.26 0.87 -23.57
C ASP A 66 9.60 -0.12 -22.60
N GLN A 67 9.43 0.28 -21.32
CA GLN A 67 8.82 -0.56 -20.30
C GLN A 67 7.33 -0.75 -20.57
N LYS A 68 6.89 -2.00 -20.64
CA LYS A 68 5.50 -2.37 -20.95
C LYS A 68 4.65 -2.65 -19.73
N TYR A 69 5.27 -3.02 -18.63
CA TYR A 69 4.61 -3.45 -17.42
C TYR A 69 5.19 -2.73 -16.21
N PRO A 70 4.42 -2.53 -15.15
CA PRO A 70 4.98 -2.04 -13.90
C PRO A 70 5.84 -3.12 -13.23
N ASP A 71 6.86 -2.68 -12.50
CA ASP A 71 7.67 -3.56 -11.66
C ASP A 71 7.19 -3.49 -10.22
N ILE A 72 6.99 -4.62 -9.60
CA ILE A 72 6.80 -4.71 -8.16
C ILE A 72 8.19 -4.71 -7.51
N LEU A 73 8.47 -3.68 -6.71
CA LEU A 73 9.75 -3.53 -6.03
C LEU A 73 9.75 -4.18 -4.66
N GLU A 74 8.64 -4.07 -3.95
CA GLU A 74 8.49 -4.56 -2.58
C GLU A 74 7.04 -4.92 -2.30
N ALA A 75 6.82 -5.91 -1.44
CA ALA A 75 5.52 -6.24 -0.92
C ALA A 75 5.65 -6.66 0.56
N GLU A 76 4.83 -6.05 1.42
CA GLU A 76 4.77 -6.35 2.85
C GLU A 76 3.39 -6.90 3.19
N LEU A 77 3.35 -8.16 3.64
CA LEU A 77 2.13 -8.83 4.08
C LEU A 77 2.04 -8.79 5.59
N SER A 78 0.90 -8.40 6.12
CA SER A 78 0.60 -8.34 7.55
C SER A 78 -0.78 -8.91 7.84
N GLY A 79 -0.94 -9.54 8.99
CA GLY A 79 -2.19 -10.16 9.40
C GLY A 79 -1.97 -11.54 10.01
N SER A 80 -3.04 -12.20 10.38
CA SER A 80 -3.09 -13.55 10.93
C SER A 80 -4.51 -14.11 10.83
N ASP A 81 -4.67 -15.39 11.19
CA ASP A 81 -5.98 -16.03 11.30
C ASP A 81 -6.82 -15.98 10.00
N GLY A 82 -6.13 -16.01 8.86
CA GLY A 82 -6.75 -15.99 7.53
C GLY A 82 -7.05 -14.60 6.98
N GLU A 83 -7.00 -13.53 7.78
CA GLU A 83 -7.22 -12.16 7.31
C GLU A 83 -5.91 -11.38 7.19
N TYR A 84 -5.63 -10.87 5.99
CA TYR A 84 -4.38 -10.21 5.68
C TYR A 84 -4.59 -8.84 5.02
N ARG A 85 -3.55 -8.01 5.15
CA ARG A 85 -3.36 -6.75 4.44
C ARG A 85 -2.00 -6.77 3.78
N ILE A 86 -1.89 -6.19 2.61
CA ILE A 86 -0.63 -6.09 1.88
C ILE A 86 -0.38 -4.63 1.49
N ALA A 87 0.87 -4.19 1.67
CA ALA A 87 1.39 -2.95 1.11
C ALA A 87 2.33 -3.30 -0.05
N VAL A 88 2.11 -2.71 -1.21
CA VAL A 88 2.85 -3.01 -2.45
C VAL A 88 3.49 -1.74 -2.97
N THR A 89 4.79 -1.78 -3.20
CA THR A 89 5.57 -0.71 -3.83
C THR A 89 5.75 -1.03 -5.31
N VAL A 90 5.25 -0.12 -6.14
CA VAL A 90 5.20 -0.25 -7.60
C VAL A 90 6.09 0.80 -8.24
N SER A 91 6.78 0.42 -9.30
CA SER A 91 7.52 1.31 -10.18
C SER A 91 7.00 1.21 -11.61
N SER A 92 6.48 2.31 -12.11
CA SER A 92 5.96 2.46 -13.47
C SER A 92 6.40 3.81 -14.04
N PRO A 93 7.70 3.98 -14.33
CA PRO A 93 8.26 5.27 -14.74
C PRO A 93 7.73 5.79 -16.09
N TYR A 94 6.97 4.97 -16.81
CA TYR A 94 6.26 5.32 -18.05
C TYR A 94 4.88 5.93 -17.80
N ASP A 95 4.40 5.99 -16.56
CA ASP A 95 3.05 6.47 -16.23
C ASP A 95 2.79 7.86 -16.81
N SER A 96 1.64 7.97 -17.43
CA SER A 96 1.07 9.21 -17.97
C SER A 96 -0.45 9.16 -17.89
N PRO A 97 -1.18 10.28 -18.06
CA PRO A 97 -2.65 10.27 -18.11
C PRO A 97 -3.24 9.37 -19.20
N GLU A 98 -2.46 9.09 -20.27
CA GLU A 98 -2.91 8.27 -21.40
C GLU A 98 -2.64 6.77 -21.20
N ARG A 99 -1.62 6.43 -20.40
CA ARG A 99 -1.24 5.05 -20.09
C ARG A 99 -0.53 4.97 -18.75
N TYR A 100 -0.96 4.10 -17.87
CA TYR A 100 -0.40 3.93 -16.54
C TYR A 100 -0.57 2.51 -16.01
N ALA A 101 0.15 2.20 -14.92
CA ALA A 101 -0.11 1.01 -14.12
C ALA A 101 -1.47 1.17 -13.43
N ASP A 102 -2.46 0.39 -13.86
CA ASP A 102 -3.84 0.52 -13.37
C ASP A 102 -4.20 -0.52 -12.30
N GLY A 103 -3.22 -1.32 -11.85
CA GLY A 103 -3.45 -2.23 -10.76
C GLY A 103 -2.33 -3.22 -10.48
N TRP A 104 -2.62 -4.11 -9.56
CA TRP A 104 -1.83 -5.29 -9.24
C TRP A 104 -2.69 -6.36 -8.58
N ARG A 105 -2.23 -7.60 -8.59
CA ARG A 105 -2.89 -8.73 -7.98
C ARG A 105 -1.97 -9.56 -7.09
N VAL A 106 -2.57 -10.30 -6.17
CA VAL A 106 -1.91 -11.26 -5.29
C VAL A 106 -2.35 -12.65 -5.73
N LEU A 107 -1.40 -13.51 -6.00
CA LEU A 107 -1.60 -14.88 -6.46
C LEU A 107 -1.09 -15.85 -5.40
N ASP A 108 -1.72 -17.01 -5.30
CA ASP A 108 -1.15 -18.17 -4.58
C ASP A 108 -0.11 -18.90 -5.46
N GLU A 109 0.45 -19.99 -4.93
CA GLU A 109 1.46 -20.83 -5.58
C GLU A 109 0.92 -21.52 -6.85
N ASP A 110 -0.39 -21.70 -6.96
CA ASP A 110 -1.09 -22.29 -8.10
C ASP A 110 -1.53 -21.26 -9.16
N GLY A 111 -1.30 -19.98 -8.88
CA GLY A 111 -1.70 -18.85 -9.73
C GLY A 111 -3.16 -18.42 -9.53
N THR A 112 -3.81 -18.84 -8.44
CA THR A 112 -5.15 -18.38 -8.10
C THR A 112 -5.10 -16.96 -7.55
N VAL A 113 -5.99 -16.10 -8.01
CA VAL A 113 -6.09 -14.72 -7.54
C VAL A 113 -6.73 -14.68 -6.15
N LEU A 114 -5.99 -14.21 -5.17
CA LEU A 114 -6.44 -14.02 -3.79
C LEU A 114 -6.96 -12.59 -3.54
N ALA A 115 -6.35 -11.61 -4.17
CA ALA A 115 -6.77 -10.22 -4.10
C ALA A 115 -6.35 -9.43 -5.34
N GLU A 116 -7.10 -8.38 -5.65
CA GLU A 116 -6.78 -7.41 -6.70
C GLU A 116 -6.91 -5.99 -6.15
N HIS A 117 -6.09 -5.09 -6.64
CA HIS A 117 -6.12 -3.68 -6.33
C HIS A 117 -6.13 -2.86 -7.60
N GLU A 118 -7.13 -1.99 -7.76
CA GLU A 118 -7.26 -1.09 -8.89
C GLU A 118 -6.67 0.28 -8.55
N LEU A 119 -5.94 0.85 -9.49
CA LEU A 119 -5.37 2.20 -9.45
C LEU A 119 -6.16 3.07 -10.45
N GLY A 120 -6.80 4.12 -9.97
CA GLY A 120 -7.76 4.90 -10.77
C GLY A 120 -7.15 6.03 -11.59
N HIS A 121 -5.84 6.26 -11.53
CA HIS A 121 -5.12 7.33 -12.21
C HIS A 121 -3.63 7.05 -12.28
N ASP A 122 -2.90 7.82 -13.09
CA ASP A 122 -1.45 7.76 -13.18
C ASP A 122 -0.75 8.22 -11.89
N HIS A 123 0.43 7.71 -11.66
CA HIS A 123 1.30 8.02 -10.52
C HIS A 123 2.64 8.61 -10.98
N ALA A 124 2.67 9.28 -12.15
CA ALA A 124 3.88 9.81 -12.78
C ALA A 124 4.75 10.70 -11.86
N ASN A 125 4.11 11.42 -10.93
CA ASN A 125 4.80 12.36 -10.05
C ASN A 125 5.21 11.79 -8.69
N GLU A 126 4.96 10.52 -8.43
CA GLU A 126 5.25 9.88 -7.12
C GLU A 126 5.96 8.52 -7.23
N GLN A 127 6.72 8.33 -8.30
CA GLN A 127 7.46 7.09 -8.56
C GLN A 127 8.71 6.92 -7.69
N PRO A 128 8.97 5.73 -7.12
CA PRO A 128 8.02 4.63 -6.97
C PRO A 128 6.97 4.94 -5.90
N PHE A 129 5.81 4.33 -5.97
CA PHE A 129 4.72 4.59 -5.05
C PHE A 129 4.25 3.32 -4.32
N THR A 130 3.69 3.47 -3.12
CA THR A 130 3.16 2.35 -2.33
C THR A 130 1.66 2.50 -2.11
N ARG A 131 0.93 1.42 -2.32
CA ARG A 131 -0.51 1.32 -2.04
C ARG A 131 -0.82 0.05 -1.27
N SER A 132 -1.86 0.11 -0.44
CA SER A 132 -2.25 -1.00 0.41
C SER A 132 -3.62 -1.56 0.02
N ARG A 133 -3.77 -2.87 0.16
CA ARG A 133 -5.01 -3.60 -0.06
C ARG A 133 -5.32 -4.48 1.16
N GLY A 134 -6.59 -4.60 1.47
CA GLY A 134 -7.07 -5.49 2.52
C GLY A 134 -8.28 -4.92 3.27
N PRO A 135 -8.88 -5.70 4.14
CA PRO A 135 -8.53 -7.11 4.38
C PRO A 135 -8.89 -8.02 3.20
N PHE A 136 -8.16 -9.13 3.07
CA PHE A 136 -8.47 -10.24 2.16
C PHE A 136 -8.05 -11.56 2.82
N GLU A 137 -8.60 -12.66 2.33
CA GLU A 137 -8.37 -13.99 2.90
C GLU A 137 -7.23 -14.72 2.17
N ILE A 138 -6.36 -15.38 2.94
CA ILE A 138 -5.37 -16.32 2.43
C ILE A 138 -5.67 -17.68 3.08
N PRO A 139 -5.93 -18.73 2.30
CA PRO A 139 -6.18 -20.07 2.83
C PRO A 139 -4.99 -20.63 3.61
N ASP A 140 -5.26 -21.47 4.62
CA ASP A 140 -4.24 -22.04 5.51
C ASP A 140 -3.19 -22.90 4.79
N ASN A 141 -3.51 -23.43 3.63
CA ASN A 141 -2.62 -24.26 2.82
C ASN A 141 -1.68 -23.46 1.91
N VAL A 142 -1.85 -22.13 1.80
CA VAL A 142 -0.99 -21.25 1.00
C VAL A 142 0.15 -20.77 1.87
N ASN A 143 1.41 -21.03 1.49
CA ASN A 143 2.58 -20.63 2.26
C ASN A 143 3.28 -19.40 1.70
N GLU A 144 3.16 -19.16 0.40
CA GLU A 144 3.75 -18.04 -0.30
C GLU A 144 2.71 -17.37 -1.21
N VAL A 145 2.83 -16.08 -1.39
CA VAL A 145 2.04 -15.33 -2.35
C VAL A 145 2.94 -14.53 -3.26
N THR A 146 2.52 -14.39 -4.52
CA THR A 146 3.24 -13.59 -5.52
C THR A 146 2.41 -12.38 -5.90
N VAL A 147 3.05 -11.22 -5.94
CA VAL A 147 2.43 -9.97 -6.40
C VAL A 147 2.88 -9.67 -7.80
N GLU A 148 1.93 -9.38 -8.68
CA GLU A 148 2.14 -9.07 -10.10
C GLU A 148 1.42 -7.78 -10.47
N GLY A 149 2.08 -6.88 -11.18
CA GLY A 149 1.54 -5.61 -11.63
C GLY A 149 0.71 -5.72 -12.90
N HIS A 150 -0.18 -4.76 -13.11
CA HIS A 150 -1.05 -4.64 -14.28
C HIS A 150 -0.86 -3.29 -14.95
N ASP A 151 -0.68 -3.32 -16.27
CA ASP A 151 -0.64 -2.16 -17.15
C ASP A 151 -1.93 -2.05 -17.95
N GLN A 152 -2.46 -0.86 -18.09
CA GLN A 152 -3.74 -0.58 -18.73
C GLN A 152 -3.82 -1.07 -20.19
N GLU A 153 -2.69 -1.05 -20.90
CA GLU A 153 -2.61 -1.43 -22.32
C GLU A 153 -2.13 -2.87 -22.54
N HIS A 154 -1.21 -3.34 -21.67
CA HIS A 154 -0.51 -4.60 -21.88
C HIS A 154 -0.95 -5.72 -20.93
N GLY A 155 -1.74 -5.41 -19.89
CA GLY A 155 -2.20 -6.39 -18.91
C GLY A 155 -1.17 -6.71 -17.83
N TYR A 156 -1.23 -7.94 -17.29
CA TYR A 156 -0.34 -8.38 -16.22
C TYR A 156 1.06 -8.71 -16.71
N GLY A 157 2.09 -8.31 -15.94
CA GLY A 157 3.49 -8.60 -16.25
C GLY A 157 4.46 -7.74 -15.46
N GLY A 158 5.74 -7.76 -15.89
CA GLY A 158 6.82 -7.06 -15.23
C GLY A 158 7.51 -7.89 -14.13
N LYS A 159 8.29 -7.22 -13.30
CA LYS A 159 8.95 -7.84 -12.16
C LYS A 159 7.95 -8.12 -11.06
N THR A 160 7.94 -9.33 -10.54
CA THR A 160 7.09 -9.79 -9.45
C THR A 160 7.87 -9.90 -8.14
N VAL A 161 7.16 -9.91 -7.02
CA VAL A 161 7.72 -10.19 -5.69
C VAL A 161 6.93 -11.32 -5.06
N THR A 162 7.65 -12.34 -4.56
CA THR A 162 7.07 -13.45 -3.79
C THR A 162 7.44 -13.29 -2.33
N ILE A 163 6.47 -13.47 -1.43
CA ILE A 163 6.62 -13.33 0.02
C ILE A 163 5.97 -14.50 0.75
N GLU A 164 6.58 -14.91 1.86
CA GLU A 164 6.02 -15.92 2.75
C GLU A 164 4.81 -15.36 3.52
N VAL A 165 3.81 -16.20 3.74
CA VAL A 165 2.63 -15.84 4.53
C VAL A 165 2.94 -15.96 6.01
N PRO A 166 2.91 -14.85 6.79
CA PRO A 166 3.13 -14.89 8.22
C PRO A 166 1.99 -15.64 8.93
N ARG A 167 2.35 -16.51 9.89
CA ARG A 167 1.40 -17.33 10.66
C ARG A 167 1.70 -17.27 12.15
#